data_79b76a740ab7f17283a953c4678357cf
#
_entry.id   79b76a740ab7f17283a953c4678357cf
#
_cell.length_a   1.000
_cell.length_b   1.000
_cell.length_c   1.000
_cell.angle_alpha   90.00
_cell.angle_beta   90.00
_cell.angle_gamma   90.00
#
_symmetry.space_group_name_H-M   'P 1'
#
loop_
_entity.id
_entity.type
_entity.pdbx_description
1 polymer ?
#
loop_
_entity_poly.entity_id
_entity_poly.type
_entity_poly.pdbx_seq_one_letter_code
_entity_poly.pdbx_strand_id
1 'polypeptide(L)'
;PYHDIIQFSDDPNDLSNAKNTEDFCKTFGKIFDNFVPLLESKRYFVLVIGDKYTGGEWIPLGFYLMKEAMDRGLTLKSLIVKNMAGNRAKRNLENLWRYRALYGGFYIFKHEYVMIFRKK
;
A
#
# COMPACT_ATOMS: atom_id res chain seq x y z
N PRO A 1 -1.59 1.33 6.61
CA PRO A 1 -2.98 1.46 6.19
C PRO A 1 -3.11 1.36 4.68
N TYR A 2 -4.26 0.86 4.22
CA TYR A 2 -4.57 0.68 2.81
C TYR A 2 -5.55 1.75 2.31
N HIS A 3 -5.35 2.99 2.68
CA HIS A 3 -6.23 4.11 2.41
C HIS A 3 -7.63 3.87 3.04
N ASP A 4 -8.70 3.90 2.26
CA ASP A 4 -10.09 3.87 2.73
C ASP A 4 -10.70 2.47 2.91
N ILE A 5 -9.90 1.41 2.87
CA ILE A 5 -10.41 0.03 3.09
C ILE A 5 -10.90 -0.17 4.53
N ILE A 6 -10.18 0.37 5.50
CA ILE A 6 -10.54 0.35 6.92
C ILE A 6 -10.32 1.75 7.48
N GLN A 7 -11.37 2.33 8.04
CA GLN A 7 -11.26 3.55 8.82
C GLN A 7 -10.85 3.23 10.25
N PHE A 8 -9.74 3.81 10.70
CA PHE A 8 -9.20 3.56 12.05
C PHE A 8 -9.66 4.59 13.08
N SER A 9 -9.88 5.84 12.65
CA SER A 9 -10.34 6.91 13.51
C SER A 9 -11.03 8.01 12.70
N ASP A 10 -11.55 9.02 13.38
CA ASP A 10 -12.10 10.24 12.76
C ASP A 10 -11.07 11.38 12.69
N ASP A 11 -9.83 11.13 13.07
CA ASP A 11 -8.75 12.12 13.04
C ASP A 11 -8.43 12.50 11.60
N PRO A 12 -8.39 13.81 11.24
CA PRO A 12 -8.00 14.26 9.91
C PRO A 12 -6.57 13.85 9.49
N ASN A 13 -5.70 13.58 10.45
CA ASN A 13 -4.34 13.11 10.20
C ASN A 13 -4.24 11.58 10.00
N ASP A 14 -5.34 10.87 10.21
CA ASP A 14 -5.39 9.43 9.92
C ASP A 14 -5.37 9.21 8.39
N LEU A 15 -4.41 8.42 7.93
CA LEU A 15 -4.26 8.11 6.50
C LEU A 15 -5.49 7.46 5.89
N SER A 16 -6.29 6.73 6.69
CA SER A 16 -7.53 6.12 6.22
C SER A 16 -8.59 7.14 5.80
N ASN A 17 -8.47 8.39 6.27
CA ASN A 17 -9.37 9.50 5.96
C ASN A 17 -8.89 10.37 4.78
N ALA A 18 -7.82 9.98 4.08
CA ALA A 18 -7.36 10.69 2.89
C ALA A 18 -8.45 10.73 1.81
N LYS A 19 -8.62 11.87 1.18
CA LYS A 19 -9.74 12.13 0.24
C LYS A 19 -9.69 11.26 -1.01
N ASN A 20 -8.48 10.95 -1.49
CA ASN A 20 -8.24 10.17 -2.70
C ASN A 20 -6.85 9.51 -2.63
N THR A 21 -6.52 8.73 -3.64
CA THR A 21 -5.22 8.02 -3.71
C THR A 21 -4.04 8.98 -3.73
N GLU A 22 -4.13 10.07 -4.48
CA GLU A 22 -3.06 11.07 -4.55
C GLU A 22 -2.79 11.71 -3.18
N ASP A 23 -3.86 12.12 -2.49
CA ASP A 23 -3.77 12.67 -1.14
C ASP A 23 -3.20 11.65 -0.13
N PHE A 24 -3.62 10.40 -0.22
CA PHE A 24 -3.06 9.32 0.57
C PHE A 24 -1.55 9.17 0.35
N CYS A 25 -1.10 9.11 -0.89
CA CYS A 25 0.33 8.96 -1.22
C CYS A 25 1.14 10.17 -0.76
N LYS A 26 0.62 11.37 -0.97
CA LYS A 26 1.25 12.62 -0.53
C LYS A 26 1.39 12.69 0.98
N THR A 27 0.33 12.31 1.70
CA THR A 27 0.35 12.30 3.17
C THR A 27 1.26 11.20 3.70
N PHE A 28 1.28 10.03 3.06
CA PHE A 28 2.23 8.96 3.39
C PHE A 28 3.67 9.41 3.14
N GLY A 29 3.91 10.24 2.14
CA GLY A 29 5.22 10.84 1.88
C GLY A 29 5.77 11.59 3.09
N LYS A 30 4.91 12.26 3.87
CA LYS A 30 5.31 12.93 5.12
C LYS A 30 5.82 11.94 6.17
N ILE A 31 5.34 10.71 6.16
CA ILE A 31 5.86 9.65 7.03
C ILE A 31 7.32 9.37 6.66
N PHE A 32 7.62 9.24 5.37
CA PHE A 32 9.01 9.10 4.92
C PHE A 32 9.87 10.31 5.30
N ASP A 33 9.33 11.53 5.15
CA ASP A 33 10.03 12.76 5.53
C ASP A 33 10.40 12.78 7.02
N ASN A 34 9.55 12.18 7.87
CA ASN A 34 9.82 12.07 9.30
C ASN A 34 10.80 10.94 9.65
N PHE A 35 10.69 9.79 9.00
CA PHE A 35 11.47 8.61 9.33
C PHE A 35 12.85 8.55 8.68
N VAL A 36 12.97 8.99 7.42
CA VAL A 36 14.23 8.89 6.69
C VAL A 36 15.38 9.63 7.39
N PRO A 37 15.19 10.84 7.95
CA PRO A 37 16.26 11.51 8.68
C PRO A 37 16.70 10.75 9.93
N LEU A 38 15.78 10.07 10.61
CA LEU A 38 16.06 9.32 11.86
C LEU A 38 16.73 7.98 11.60
N LEU A 39 16.60 7.46 10.38
CA LEU A 39 17.23 6.20 10.01
C LEU A 39 18.74 6.43 9.80
N GLU A 40 19.56 5.65 10.47
CA GLU A 40 21.00 5.69 10.27
C GLU A 40 21.38 5.29 8.85
N SER A 41 22.51 5.81 8.37
CA SER A 41 23.09 5.41 7.07
C SER A 41 23.28 3.89 7.00
N LYS A 42 23.03 3.33 5.83
CA LYS A 42 23.12 1.88 5.54
C LYS A 42 22.09 1.00 6.29
N ARG A 43 21.16 1.59 7.04
CA ARG A 43 20.06 0.85 7.68
C ARG A 43 18.87 0.71 6.73
N TYR A 44 17.91 -0.07 7.16
CA TYR A 44 16.79 -0.50 6.33
C TYR A 44 15.46 0.05 6.82
N PHE A 45 14.61 0.37 5.86
CA PHE A 45 13.19 0.65 6.07
C PHE A 45 12.37 -0.41 5.34
N VAL A 46 11.39 -0.97 6.01
CA VAL A 46 10.51 -2.00 5.44
C VAL A 46 9.10 -1.47 5.36
N LEU A 47 8.53 -1.52 4.17
CA LEU A 47 7.15 -1.15 3.90
C LEU A 47 6.34 -2.41 3.55
N VAL A 48 5.28 -2.67 4.31
CA VAL A 48 4.30 -3.71 3.98
C VAL A 48 3.05 -3.02 3.46
N ILE A 49 2.73 -3.26 2.20
CA ILE A 49 1.60 -2.63 1.51
C ILE A 49 1.09 -3.51 0.38
N GLY A 50 -0.21 -3.46 0.12
CA GLY A 50 -0.82 -4.09 -1.04
C GLY A 50 -1.41 -3.07 -1.99
N ASP A 51 -1.94 -3.58 -3.09
CA ASP A 51 -2.72 -2.78 -4.03
C ASP A 51 -4.20 -2.83 -3.66
N LYS A 52 -5.00 -1.96 -4.25
CA LYS A 52 -6.45 -2.01 -4.10
C LYS A 52 -7.14 -1.92 -5.46
N TYR A 53 -8.36 -2.43 -5.50
CA TYR A 53 -9.25 -2.31 -6.65
C TYR A 53 -10.51 -1.57 -6.21
N THR A 54 -10.78 -0.44 -6.83
CA THR A 54 -11.94 0.39 -6.51
C THR A 54 -12.35 1.22 -7.72
N GLY A 55 -13.65 1.54 -7.82
CA GLY A 55 -14.14 2.37 -8.92
C GLY A 55 -13.89 1.80 -10.32
N GLY A 56 -13.77 0.49 -10.47
CA GLY A 56 -13.47 -0.16 -11.74
C GLY A 56 -12.00 -0.13 -12.14
N GLU A 57 -11.11 0.30 -11.27
CA GLU A 57 -9.68 0.45 -11.55
C GLU A 57 -8.80 -0.26 -10.53
N TRP A 58 -7.72 -0.85 -11.03
CA TRP A 58 -6.63 -1.33 -10.21
C TRP A 58 -5.73 -0.16 -9.81
N ILE A 59 -5.57 0.06 -8.51
CA ILE A 59 -4.72 1.10 -7.99
C ILE A 59 -3.44 0.45 -7.45
N PRO A 60 -2.29 0.63 -8.12
CA PRO A 60 -1.02 0.04 -7.72
C PRO A 60 -0.40 0.83 -6.56
N LEU A 61 -1.08 0.82 -5.42
CA LEU A 61 -0.77 1.63 -4.25
C LEU A 61 0.65 1.39 -3.73
N GLY A 62 1.07 0.11 -3.70
CA GLY A 62 2.42 -0.25 -3.27
C GLY A 62 3.50 0.37 -4.15
N PHE A 63 3.30 0.39 -5.46
CA PHE A 63 4.26 0.98 -6.41
C PHE A 63 4.30 2.51 -6.34
N TYR A 64 3.18 3.15 -6.07
CA TYR A 64 3.15 4.60 -5.82
C TYR A 64 3.95 4.96 -4.57
N LEU A 65 3.78 4.22 -3.48
CA LEU A 65 4.54 4.44 -2.26
C LEU A 65 6.01 4.07 -2.42
N MET A 66 6.33 3.07 -3.24
CA MET A 66 7.71 2.75 -3.61
C MET A 66 8.39 3.96 -4.24
N LYS A 67 7.71 4.62 -5.17
CA LYS A 67 8.23 5.84 -5.81
C LYS A 67 8.45 6.94 -4.79
N GLU A 68 7.51 7.18 -3.89
CA GLU A 68 7.63 8.17 -2.82
C GLU A 68 8.85 7.92 -1.92
N ALA A 69 9.12 6.66 -1.60
CA ALA A 69 10.30 6.27 -0.82
C ALA A 69 11.61 6.51 -1.59
N MET A 70 11.64 6.12 -2.86
CA MET A 70 12.83 6.27 -3.71
C MET A 70 13.15 7.74 -4.02
N ASP A 71 12.12 8.58 -4.22
CA ASP A 71 12.28 10.02 -4.43
C ASP A 71 12.91 10.72 -3.21
N ARG A 72 12.83 10.10 -2.03
CA ARG A 72 13.44 10.57 -0.78
C ARG A 72 14.81 9.96 -0.48
N GLY A 73 15.43 9.36 -1.46
CA GLY A 73 16.80 8.84 -1.37
C GLY A 73 16.93 7.45 -0.78
N LEU A 74 15.83 6.73 -0.59
CA LEU A 74 15.87 5.32 -0.23
C LEU A 74 16.11 4.47 -1.48
N THR A 75 16.94 3.45 -1.37
CA THR A 75 17.22 2.50 -2.46
C THR A 75 16.43 1.23 -2.23
N LEU A 76 15.59 0.83 -3.18
CA LEU A 76 14.90 -0.46 -3.12
C LEU A 76 15.93 -1.60 -3.25
N LYS A 77 16.01 -2.46 -2.24
CA LYS A 77 16.93 -3.61 -2.20
C LYS A 77 16.23 -4.92 -2.51
N SER A 78 14.97 -5.04 -2.14
CA SER A 78 14.21 -6.26 -2.36
C SER A 78 12.71 -5.98 -2.33
N LEU A 79 11.98 -6.75 -3.12
CA LEU A 79 10.53 -6.78 -3.12
C LEU A 79 10.08 -8.23 -2.97
N ILE A 80 9.38 -8.52 -1.90
CA ILE A 80 8.84 -9.85 -1.61
C ILE A 80 7.34 -9.80 -1.84
N VAL A 81 6.82 -10.74 -2.60
CA VAL A 81 5.38 -10.93 -2.75
C VAL A 81 4.93 -11.93 -1.70
N LYS A 82 4.12 -11.47 -0.77
CA LYS A 82 3.57 -12.28 0.30
C LYS A 82 2.16 -12.72 -0.05
N ASN A 83 1.95 -14.02 -0.16
CA ASN A 83 0.61 -14.58 -0.35
C ASN A 83 -0.20 -14.46 0.94
N MET A 84 -1.45 -14.02 0.81
CA MET A 84 -2.38 -13.87 1.93
C MET A 84 -3.43 -14.97 1.86
N ALA A 85 -3.40 -15.89 2.81
CA ALA A 85 -4.45 -16.87 3.00
C ALA A 85 -5.44 -16.37 4.08
N GLY A 86 -6.74 -16.61 3.87
CA GLY A 86 -7.79 -16.30 4.86
C GLY A 86 -8.00 -14.79 5.10
N ASN A 87 -7.80 -13.97 4.09
CA ASN A 87 -8.02 -12.53 4.17
C ASN A 87 -9.46 -12.20 4.59
N ARG A 88 -9.62 -11.50 5.72
CA ARG A 88 -10.94 -11.11 6.26
C ARG A 88 -11.74 -10.25 5.29
N ALA A 89 -11.09 -9.37 4.55
CA ALA A 89 -11.76 -8.48 3.60
C ALA A 89 -12.43 -9.22 2.44
N LYS A 90 -11.99 -10.45 2.15
CA LYS A 90 -12.54 -11.31 1.09
C LYS A 90 -13.20 -12.57 1.62
N ARG A 91 -13.24 -12.75 2.96
CA ARG A 91 -13.84 -13.92 3.59
C ARG A 91 -15.34 -13.95 3.30
N ASN A 92 -15.86 -15.11 2.87
CA ASN A 92 -17.27 -15.31 2.50
C ASN A 92 -17.76 -14.44 1.33
N LEU A 93 -16.86 -13.75 0.62
CA LEU A 93 -17.18 -12.91 -0.53
C LEU A 93 -16.53 -13.43 -1.83
N GLU A 94 -16.10 -14.67 -1.86
CA GLU A 94 -15.38 -15.28 -3.00
C GLU A 94 -16.17 -15.20 -4.30
N ASN A 95 -17.47 -15.48 -4.28
CA ASN A 95 -18.33 -15.39 -5.45
C ASN A 95 -18.50 -13.97 -5.94
N LEU A 96 -18.63 -13.00 -5.03
CA LEU A 96 -18.71 -11.58 -5.35
C LEU A 96 -17.41 -11.10 -6.02
N TRP A 97 -16.25 -11.48 -5.46
CA TRP A 97 -14.96 -11.13 -6.04
C TRP A 97 -14.72 -11.79 -7.39
N ARG A 98 -15.16 -13.03 -7.56
CA ARG A 98 -15.11 -13.71 -8.87
C ARG A 98 -15.95 -12.97 -9.92
N TYR A 99 -17.16 -12.59 -9.57
CA TYR A 99 -18.04 -11.81 -10.45
C TYR A 99 -17.40 -10.45 -10.81
N ARG A 100 -16.90 -9.73 -9.82
CA ARG A 100 -16.21 -8.44 -10.02
C ARG A 100 -14.98 -8.58 -10.91
N ALA A 101 -14.21 -9.63 -10.72
CA ALA A 101 -13.03 -9.91 -11.53
C ALA A 101 -13.38 -10.19 -13.00
N LEU A 102 -14.39 -11.00 -13.24
CA LEU A 102 -14.86 -11.29 -14.59
C LEU A 102 -15.43 -10.04 -15.28
N TYR A 103 -16.26 -9.30 -14.60
CA TYR A 103 -16.88 -8.08 -15.14
C TYR A 103 -15.87 -6.96 -15.35
N GLY A 104 -14.96 -6.77 -14.41
CA GLY A 104 -13.95 -5.69 -14.42
C GLY A 104 -12.68 -6.03 -15.20
N GLY A 105 -12.52 -7.26 -15.66
CA GLY A 105 -11.35 -7.69 -16.44
C GLY A 105 -10.06 -7.74 -15.64
N PHE A 106 -10.11 -8.11 -14.36
CA PHE A 106 -8.93 -8.26 -13.53
C PHE A 106 -8.88 -9.63 -12.86
N TYR A 107 -7.70 -10.03 -12.38
CA TYR A 107 -7.53 -11.25 -11.59
C TYR A 107 -7.74 -10.97 -10.10
N ILE A 108 -8.37 -11.92 -9.40
CA ILE A 108 -8.48 -11.85 -7.94
C ILE A 108 -7.07 -11.89 -7.35
N PHE A 109 -6.73 -10.87 -6.56
CA PHE A 109 -5.44 -10.79 -5.91
C PHE A 109 -5.55 -11.15 -4.42
N LYS A 110 -4.60 -11.97 -3.97
CA LYS A 110 -4.48 -12.41 -2.57
C LYS A 110 -3.03 -12.24 -2.11
N HIS A 111 -2.45 -11.08 -2.39
CA HIS A 111 -1.06 -10.80 -2.07
C HIS A 111 -0.89 -9.37 -1.56
N GLU A 112 0.20 -9.18 -0.84
CA GLU A 112 0.74 -7.87 -0.50
C GLU A 112 2.25 -7.91 -0.69
N TYR A 113 2.87 -6.74 -0.70
CA TYR A 113 4.31 -6.60 -0.90
C TYR A 113 5.00 -6.31 0.42
N VAL A 114 6.19 -6.88 0.59
CA VAL A 114 7.16 -6.47 1.60
C VAL A 114 8.31 -5.85 0.84
N MET A 115 8.40 -4.53 0.87
CA MET A 115 9.42 -3.75 0.17
C MET A 115 10.53 -3.36 1.15
N ILE A 116 11.75 -3.74 0.83
CA ILE A 116 12.91 -3.52 1.67
C ILE A 116 13.77 -2.43 1.04
N PHE A 117 13.83 -1.30 1.69
CA PHE A 117 14.64 -0.14 1.28
C PHE A 117 15.85 0.01 2.17
N ARG A 118 16.91 0.58 1.62
CA ARG A 118 18.13 0.92 2.35
C ARG A 118 18.43 2.40 2.19
N LYS A 119 18.76 3.05 3.29
CA LYS A 119 19.32 4.40 3.28
C LYS A 119 20.78 4.36 2.85
N LYS A 120 21.16 5.29 2.01
CA LYS A 120 22.56 5.48 1.58
C LYS A 120 23.50 5.82 2.74
#